data_3f8b8255b5bdd8986020cc765524f3b5
#
_entry.id   3f8b8255b5bdd8986020cc765524f3b5
#
_cell.length_a   1.000
_cell.length_b   1.000
_cell.length_c   1.000
_cell.angle_alpha   90.00
_cell.angle_beta   90.00
_cell.angle_gamma   90.00
#
_symmetry.space_group_name_H-M   'P 1'
#
loop_
_entity.id
_entity.type
_entity.pdbx_description
1 polymer ?
#
loop_
_entity_poly.entity_id
_entity_poly.type
_entity_poly.pdbx_seq_one_letter_code
_entity_poly.pdbx_strand_id
1 'polypeptide(L)'
;MIDLTKHDFTSLSVKDLLDAREAYHVHLAHLQSVYATAIGRYLIRDNDRNATERKAHSKPQALGPRTLFNSSVKDWSWPCILVFVRDWMKRSELKNHPEKQDQLVPPFLYLPDGRVVPTCVVKVDPNEGSPGTVDPPVFKSDLVGGGFPVQTMIQGKIHRGSIGCLVTNGETVFALSNRHVVGAAGREIFAGFKNTDRRLGVSDALQLGKRAFSEVYPGWPGSRVVANLDAGLIRVDDVKGWTAQVYGVGQVGDVVDLNVGTFRLDIINQPLIAFGATSGLMKGKILGLFYRYKTVGGVEYVSDFVIGPRDGDTPLNNYPGDSGTVWFVDDPDAKKNASGARILSPLALEWGGQELFGSSGKVPMQVALGICMSTLCRELDVELIGDWNAGHTEYWGEWGHVKIGAYATGLIDAKLPKLATMMDANSDNIGLDDKLLVDLKPHQRGTFSPLADVADLVWRFTRHTDESNHFADMDKPGRDGKTLLDLCAESTRNVDPKVWNDYYEGIGEDRRGALPFR
;
A
#
# COMPACT_ATOMS: atom_id res chain seq x y z
N MET A 1 -25.00 -38.75 -5.60
CA MET A 1 -24.26 -37.80 -6.45
C MET A 1 -24.89 -36.43 -6.16
N ILE A 2 -24.15 -35.48 -5.56
CA ILE A 2 -24.68 -34.14 -5.26
C ILE A 2 -24.91 -33.45 -6.62
N ASP A 3 -26.10 -32.89 -6.78
CA ASP A 3 -26.48 -32.16 -7.98
C ASP A 3 -25.85 -30.77 -7.93
N LEU A 4 -24.66 -30.63 -8.54
CA LEU A 4 -23.88 -29.39 -8.57
C LEU A 4 -24.56 -28.25 -9.34
N THR A 5 -25.62 -28.55 -10.12
CA THR A 5 -26.38 -27.51 -10.84
C THR A 5 -27.25 -26.67 -9.89
N LYS A 6 -27.43 -27.12 -8.65
CA LYS A 6 -28.21 -26.43 -7.60
C LYS A 6 -27.38 -25.52 -6.70
N HIS A 7 -26.05 -25.52 -6.85
CA HIS A 7 -25.18 -24.69 -6.03
C HIS A 7 -24.86 -23.37 -6.74
N ASP A 8 -25.22 -22.26 -6.11
CA ASP A 8 -24.78 -20.92 -6.53
C ASP A 8 -23.42 -20.60 -5.92
N PHE A 9 -22.35 -20.90 -6.68
CA PHE A 9 -20.99 -20.60 -6.23
C PHE A 9 -20.67 -19.10 -6.21
N THR A 10 -21.48 -18.25 -6.85
CA THR A 10 -21.25 -16.80 -6.88
C THR A 10 -21.52 -16.15 -5.54
N SER A 11 -22.31 -16.80 -4.67
CA SER A 11 -22.64 -16.34 -3.34
C SER A 11 -21.53 -16.57 -2.27
N LEU A 12 -20.50 -17.34 -2.61
CA LEU A 12 -19.41 -17.64 -1.67
C LEU A 12 -18.59 -16.39 -1.35
N SER A 13 -18.41 -16.12 -0.07
CA SER A 13 -17.60 -15.04 0.48
C SER A 13 -16.12 -15.45 0.64
N VAL A 14 -15.26 -14.47 0.89
CA VAL A 14 -13.85 -14.72 1.26
C VAL A 14 -13.75 -15.65 2.47
N LYS A 15 -14.62 -15.44 3.49
CA LYS A 15 -14.64 -16.27 4.69
C LYS A 15 -15.03 -17.72 4.38
N ASP A 16 -16.02 -17.96 3.51
CA ASP A 16 -16.42 -19.32 3.12
C ASP A 16 -15.27 -20.08 2.47
N LEU A 17 -14.50 -19.40 1.63
CA LEU A 17 -13.33 -19.97 0.98
C LEU A 17 -12.20 -20.25 1.98
N LEU A 18 -11.99 -19.35 2.94
CA LEU A 18 -11.01 -19.55 4.01
C LEU A 18 -11.40 -20.73 4.92
N ASP A 19 -12.68 -20.84 5.30
CA ASP A 19 -13.19 -21.96 6.10
C ASP A 19 -12.93 -23.30 5.38
N ALA A 20 -13.25 -23.38 4.09
CA ALA A 20 -13.03 -24.60 3.30
C ALA A 20 -11.53 -24.91 3.15
N ARG A 21 -10.71 -23.91 2.87
CA ARG A 21 -9.26 -24.09 2.77
C ARG A 21 -8.67 -24.62 4.07
N GLU A 22 -9.08 -24.06 5.22
CA GLU A 22 -8.56 -24.50 6.51
C GLU A 22 -9.02 -25.92 6.86
N ALA A 23 -10.29 -26.26 6.60
CA ALA A 23 -10.83 -27.61 6.82
C ALA A 23 -10.08 -28.67 6.01
N TYR A 24 -9.66 -28.36 4.80
CA TYR A 24 -8.95 -29.28 3.92
C TYR A 24 -7.45 -29.08 3.84
N HIS A 25 -6.90 -28.17 4.65
CA HIS A 25 -5.51 -27.78 4.54
C HIS A 25 -4.54 -28.95 4.66
N VAL A 26 -4.71 -29.79 5.70
CA VAL A 26 -3.84 -30.97 5.91
C VAL A 26 -3.88 -31.90 4.70
N HIS A 27 -5.06 -32.17 4.15
CA HIS A 27 -5.20 -32.98 2.97
C HIS A 27 -4.48 -32.39 1.76
N LEU A 28 -4.72 -31.09 1.47
CA LEU A 28 -4.09 -30.41 0.34
C LEU A 28 -2.56 -30.30 0.50
N ALA A 29 -2.07 -30.04 1.71
CA ALA A 29 -0.63 -29.93 1.99
C ALA A 29 0.14 -31.25 1.92
N HIS A 30 -0.56 -32.40 2.02
CA HIS A 30 0.04 -33.73 1.86
C HIS A 30 0.09 -34.19 0.40
N LEU A 31 -0.60 -33.54 -0.51
CA LEU A 31 -0.49 -33.82 -1.94
C LEU A 31 0.88 -33.34 -2.44
N GLN A 32 1.70 -34.27 -2.94
CA GLN A 32 3.11 -34.01 -3.30
C GLN A 32 3.26 -32.92 -4.37
N SER A 33 2.29 -32.82 -5.28
CA SER A 33 2.31 -31.84 -6.36
C SER A 33 1.85 -30.44 -5.92
N VAL A 34 1.16 -30.31 -4.77
CA VAL A 34 0.65 -29.02 -4.30
C VAL A 34 1.78 -28.15 -3.76
N TYR A 35 1.95 -26.99 -4.37
CA TYR A 35 2.97 -26.01 -4.04
C TYR A 35 2.43 -24.93 -3.11
N ALA A 36 1.23 -24.40 -3.42
CA ALA A 36 0.59 -23.32 -2.67
C ALA A 36 -0.91 -23.32 -2.90
N THR A 37 -1.64 -22.56 -2.08
CA THR A 37 -3.07 -22.31 -2.25
C THR A 37 -3.37 -20.82 -2.11
N ALA A 38 -4.40 -20.32 -2.79
CA ALA A 38 -4.91 -18.96 -2.62
C ALA A 38 -6.43 -18.92 -2.72
N ILE A 39 -7.04 -17.85 -2.25
CA ILE A 39 -8.44 -17.53 -2.48
C ILE A 39 -8.53 -16.75 -3.78
N GLY A 40 -9.44 -17.11 -4.67
CA GLY A 40 -9.55 -16.44 -5.95
C GLY A 40 -10.85 -16.69 -6.69
N ARG A 41 -10.84 -16.37 -7.97
CA ARG A 41 -11.89 -16.71 -8.93
C ARG A 41 -11.39 -17.75 -9.91
N TYR A 42 -12.30 -18.60 -10.38
CA TYR A 42 -11.97 -19.70 -11.26
C TYR A 42 -11.36 -19.21 -12.59
N LEU A 43 -10.16 -19.66 -12.89
CA LEU A 43 -9.46 -19.29 -14.11
C LEU A 43 -10.03 -20.06 -15.31
N ILE A 44 -10.58 -19.34 -16.26
CA ILE A 44 -11.08 -19.90 -17.52
C ILE A 44 -9.95 -19.89 -18.54
N ARG A 45 -9.68 -21.06 -19.18
CA ARG A 45 -8.66 -21.11 -20.25
C ARG A 45 -9.11 -20.29 -21.45
N ASP A 46 -8.16 -19.66 -22.13
CA ASP A 46 -8.45 -18.82 -23.30
C ASP A 46 -9.09 -19.62 -24.45
N ASN A 47 -8.77 -20.92 -24.54
CA ASN A 47 -9.36 -21.84 -25.50
C ASN A 47 -10.63 -22.53 -24.97
N ASP A 48 -11.11 -22.21 -23.77
CA ASP A 48 -12.31 -22.82 -23.21
C ASP A 48 -13.54 -22.03 -23.66
N ARG A 49 -14.23 -22.56 -24.65
CA ARG A 49 -15.40 -21.91 -25.26
C ARG A 49 -16.56 -21.82 -24.27
N ASN A 50 -17.36 -20.76 -24.36
CA ASN A 50 -18.57 -20.63 -23.57
C ASN A 50 -19.57 -21.79 -23.88
N ALA A 51 -20.58 -21.97 -23.02
CA ALA A 51 -21.53 -23.09 -23.12
C ALA A 51 -22.31 -23.09 -24.45
N THR A 52 -22.50 -21.96 -25.10
CA THR A 52 -23.19 -21.80 -26.38
C THR A 52 -22.31 -22.32 -27.54
N GLU A 53 -21.04 -21.97 -27.51
CA GLU A 53 -20.06 -22.42 -28.51
C GLU A 53 -19.73 -23.92 -28.37
N ARG A 54 -19.77 -24.46 -27.14
CA ARG A 54 -19.59 -25.92 -26.91
C ARG A 54 -20.68 -26.76 -27.58
N LYS A 55 -21.93 -26.25 -27.65
CA LYS A 55 -23.04 -26.96 -28.33
C LYS A 55 -22.89 -26.98 -29.85
N ALA A 56 -22.15 -26.03 -30.43
CA ALA A 56 -21.96 -25.93 -31.86
C ALA A 56 -20.86 -26.84 -32.42
N HIS A 57 -19.99 -27.41 -31.57
CA HIS A 57 -18.85 -28.23 -32.01
C HIS A 57 -18.85 -29.61 -31.35
N SER A 58 -18.88 -30.66 -32.17
CA SER A 58 -19.09 -32.05 -31.78
C SER A 58 -17.88 -32.79 -31.19
N LYS A 59 -16.69 -32.18 -31.07
CA LYS A 59 -15.51 -32.84 -30.47
C LYS A 59 -14.96 -32.06 -29.32
N PRO A 60 -14.88 -32.63 -28.08
CA PRO A 60 -14.18 -32.03 -26.98
C PRO A 60 -12.69 -31.91 -27.30
N GLN A 61 -12.19 -30.68 -27.42
CA GLN A 61 -10.76 -30.45 -27.53
C GLN A 61 -10.08 -30.86 -26.22
N ALA A 62 -9.02 -31.68 -26.32
CA ALA A 62 -8.23 -32.03 -25.15
C ALA A 62 -7.54 -30.78 -24.61
N LEU A 63 -8.10 -30.20 -23.54
CA LEU A 63 -7.54 -29.04 -22.88
C LEU A 63 -6.28 -29.45 -22.10
N GLY A 64 -5.16 -28.80 -22.40
CA GLY A 64 -3.90 -29.00 -21.70
C GLY A 64 -3.95 -28.51 -20.24
N PRO A 65 -2.80 -28.45 -19.53
CA PRO A 65 -2.72 -27.89 -18.20
C PRO A 65 -3.25 -26.45 -18.16
N ARG A 66 -3.99 -26.10 -17.10
CA ARG A 66 -4.31 -24.70 -16.82
C ARG A 66 -3.09 -24.05 -16.20
N THR A 67 -2.70 -22.91 -16.73
CA THR A 67 -1.59 -22.09 -16.23
C THR A 67 -2.04 -20.63 -16.12
N LEU A 68 -1.25 -19.81 -15.46
CA LEU A 68 -1.50 -18.36 -15.40
C LEU A 68 -1.31 -17.67 -16.76
N PHE A 69 -0.66 -18.31 -17.73
CA PHE A 69 -0.45 -17.76 -19.09
C PHE A 69 -1.61 -18.03 -20.05
N ASN A 70 -2.31 -19.14 -19.88
CA ASN A 70 -3.34 -19.59 -20.82
C ASN A 70 -4.75 -19.52 -20.23
N SER A 71 -4.91 -18.86 -19.11
CA SER A 71 -6.20 -18.74 -18.42
C SER A 71 -6.30 -17.44 -17.63
N SER A 72 -7.50 -16.90 -17.56
CA SER A 72 -7.79 -15.63 -16.92
C SER A 72 -9.14 -15.67 -16.22
N VAL A 73 -9.36 -14.73 -15.30
CA VAL A 73 -10.67 -14.46 -14.71
C VAL A 73 -11.54 -13.81 -15.78
N LYS A 74 -12.76 -14.33 -15.96
CA LYS A 74 -13.81 -13.77 -16.83
C LYS A 74 -14.98 -13.30 -15.97
N ASP A 75 -15.89 -12.53 -16.53
CA ASP A 75 -17.04 -11.96 -15.80
C ASP A 75 -17.91 -13.05 -15.14
N TRP A 76 -17.96 -14.24 -15.75
CA TRP A 76 -18.69 -15.43 -15.23
C TRP A 76 -17.83 -16.35 -14.36
N SER A 77 -16.61 -15.99 -14.03
CA SER A 77 -15.77 -16.76 -13.10
C SER A 77 -16.35 -16.71 -11.69
N TRP A 78 -16.50 -17.86 -11.07
CA TRP A 78 -17.01 -18.00 -9.72
C TRP A 78 -15.89 -18.07 -8.68
N PRO A 79 -16.17 -17.73 -7.41
CA PRO A 79 -15.27 -17.92 -6.29
C PRO A 79 -14.74 -19.35 -6.18
N CYS A 80 -13.47 -19.51 -5.87
CA CYS A 80 -12.85 -20.81 -5.69
C CYS A 80 -11.55 -20.73 -4.87
N ILE A 81 -11.05 -21.89 -4.46
CA ILE A 81 -9.69 -22.03 -3.96
C ILE A 81 -8.78 -22.36 -5.15
N LEU A 82 -7.82 -21.49 -5.41
CA LEU A 82 -6.72 -21.75 -6.35
C LEU A 82 -5.76 -22.73 -5.69
N VAL A 83 -5.45 -23.83 -6.38
CA VAL A 83 -4.49 -24.84 -5.95
C VAL A 83 -3.36 -24.88 -6.96
N PHE A 84 -2.22 -24.36 -6.60
CA PHE A 84 -1.02 -24.33 -7.44
C PHE A 84 -0.29 -25.66 -7.34
N VAL A 85 -0.07 -26.31 -8.47
CA VAL A 85 0.57 -27.63 -8.53
C VAL A 85 1.79 -27.64 -9.45
N ARG A 86 2.83 -28.36 -9.05
CA ARG A 86 4.03 -28.56 -9.88
C ARG A 86 3.75 -29.52 -11.03
N ASP A 87 3.03 -30.58 -10.75
CA ASP A 87 2.70 -31.63 -11.71
C ASP A 87 1.22 -31.60 -12.06
N TRP A 88 0.93 -31.55 -13.33
CA TRP A 88 -0.42 -31.66 -13.86
C TRP A 88 -0.64 -33.04 -14.45
N MET A 89 -1.62 -33.76 -13.92
CA MET A 89 -2.05 -35.05 -14.48
C MET A 89 -3.52 -34.99 -14.85
N LYS A 90 -3.86 -35.60 -16.02
CA LYS A 90 -5.25 -35.76 -16.38
C LYS A 90 -5.90 -36.83 -15.51
N ARG A 91 -7.20 -36.66 -15.22
CA ARG A 91 -7.94 -37.63 -14.42
C ARG A 91 -7.94 -39.04 -15.05
N SER A 92 -7.86 -39.15 -16.39
CA SER A 92 -7.71 -40.41 -17.10
C SER A 92 -6.35 -41.07 -16.90
N GLU A 93 -5.29 -40.26 -16.76
CA GLU A 93 -3.94 -40.75 -16.48
C GLU A 93 -3.82 -41.28 -15.05
N LEU A 94 -4.44 -40.58 -14.08
CA LEU A 94 -4.51 -41.03 -12.69
C LEU A 94 -5.23 -42.37 -12.53
N LYS A 95 -6.23 -42.70 -13.38
CA LYS A 95 -6.89 -44.02 -13.37
C LYS A 95 -5.94 -45.15 -13.72
N ASN A 96 -4.95 -44.91 -14.55
CA ASN A 96 -3.94 -45.88 -14.96
C ASN A 96 -2.75 -45.99 -14.00
N HIS A 97 -2.71 -45.13 -12.96
CA HIS A 97 -1.68 -45.07 -11.92
C HIS A 97 -2.32 -45.18 -10.54
N PRO A 98 -2.71 -46.40 -10.10
CA PRO A 98 -3.37 -46.58 -8.78
C PRO A 98 -2.62 -45.98 -7.62
N GLU A 99 -1.29 -45.96 -7.69
CA GLU A 99 -0.40 -45.39 -6.69
C GLU A 99 -0.46 -43.84 -6.58
N LYS A 100 -1.11 -43.20 -7.54
CA LYS A 100 -1.25 -41.72 -7.58
C LYS A 100 -2.71 -41.27 -7.44
N GLN A 101 -3.65 -42.17 -7.21
CA GLN A 101 -5.08 -41.81 -7.10
C GLN A 101 -5.37 -40.97 -5.87
N ASP A 102 -4.60 -41.13 -4.79
CA ASP A 102 -4.65 -40.35 -3.57
C ASP A 102 -4.07 -38.94 -3.74
N GLN A 103 -3.32 -38.68 -4.85
CA GLN A 103 -2.72 -37.40 -5.17
C GLN A 103 -3.65 -36.46 -5.97
N LEU A 104 -4.91 -36.84 -6.17
CA LEU A 104 -5.89 -36.04 -6.91
C LEU A 104 -6.39 -34.87 -6.04
N VAL A 105 -6.20 -33.62 -6.49
CA VAL A 105 -6.86 -32.47 -5.90
C VAL A 105 -8.38 -32.60 -6.08
N PRO A 106 -9.19 -32.60 -5.01
CA PRO A 106 -10.64 -32.66 -5.12
C PRO A 106 -11.18 -31.47 -5.90
N PRO A 107 -12.09 -31.68 -6.88
CA PRO A 107 -12.67 -30.55 -7.64
C PRO A 107 -13.61 -29.68 -6.81
N PHE A 108 -14.11 -30.22 -5.70
CA PHE A 108 -14.97 -29.55 -4.74
C PHE A 108 -14.60 -29.97 -3.32
N LEU A 109 -14.64 -29.01 -2.41
CA LEU A 109 -14.49 -29.23 -0.97
C LEU A 109 -15.87 -29.13 -0.31
N TYR A 110 -16.23 -30.13 0.47
CA TYR A 110 -17.53 -30.25 1.12
C TYR A 110 -17.40 -29.93 2.62
N LEU A 111 -18.09 -28.90 3.07
CA LEU A 111 -18.09 -28.54 4.48
C LEU A 111 -19.24 -29.25 5.23
N PRO A 112 -19.10 -29.51 6.54
CA PRO A 112 -20.14 -30.18 7.32
C PRO A 112 -21.47 -29.43 7.37
N ASP A 113 -21.47 -28.14 7.18
CA ASP A 113 -22.66 -27.27 7.14
C ASP A 113 -23.37 -27.25 5.78
N GLY A 114 -22.91 -28.05 4.81
CA GLY A 114 -23.49 -28.19 3.48
C GLY A 114 -22.94 -27.24 2.42
N ARG A 115 -22.05 -26.30 2.78
CA ARG A 115 -21.35 -25.48 1.78
C ARG A 115 -20.45 -26.34 0.91
N VAL A 116 -20.45 -26.05 -0.39
CA VAL A 116 -19.59 -26.69 -1.39
C VAL A 116 -18.73 -25.64 -2.04
N VAL A 117 -17.42 -25.80 -1.95
CA VAL A 117 -16.44 -24.82 -2.45
C VAL A 117 -15.64 -25.42 -3.61
N PRO A 118 -15.65 -24.80 -4.81
CA PRO A 118 -14.86 -25.28 -5.95
C PRO A 118 -13.36 -25.07 -5.74
N THR A 119 -12.55 -25.96 -6.34
CA THR A 119 -11.12 -25.77 -6.48
C THR A 119 -10.76 -25.50 -7.94
N CYS A 120 -9.76 -24.65 -8.15
CA CYS A 120 -9.19 -24.38 -9.46
C CYS A 120 -7.71 -24.77 -9.46
N VAL A 121 -7.39 -25.89 -10.08
CA VAL A 121 -6.00 -26.37 -10.15
C VAL A 121 -5.25 -25.61 -11.23
N VAL A 122 -4.10 -25.05 -10.88
CA VAL A 122 -3.24 -24.25 -11.76
C VAL A 122 -1.84 -24.83 -11.75
N LYS A 123 -1.32 -25.19 -12.91
CA LYS A 123 0.05 -25.68 -13.03
C LYS A 123 1.01 -24.51 -12.92
N VAL A 124 2.00 -24.65 -12.04
CA VAL A 124 3.16 -23.78 -11.88
C VAL A 124 4.44 -24.61 -11.95
N ASP A 125 5.53 -23.96 -12.22
CA ASP A 125 6.86 -24.56 -12.24
C ASP A 125 7.80 -23.58 -11.54
N PRO A 126 7.74 -23.53 -10.20
CA PRO A 126 8.46 -22.52 -9.43
C PRO A 126 9.97 -22.75 -9.54
N ASN A 127 10.69 -21.65 -9.81
CA ASN A 127 12.14 -21.62 -9.81
C ASN A 127 12.64 -21.00 -8.50
N GLU A 128 13.56 -21.66 -7.84
CA GLU A 128 14.25 -21.17 -6.64
C GLU A 128 15.58 -20.47 -7.00
N GLY A 129 15.84 -20.27 -8.30
CA GLY A 129 17.03 -19.58 -8.80
C GLY A 129 17.00 -18.08 -8.47
N SER A 130 18.17 -17.47 -8.39
CA SER A 130 18.26 -16.02 -8.27
C SER A 130 17.74 -15.36 -9.55
N PRO A 131 16.83 -14.40 -9.45
CA PRO A 131 16.40 -13.61 -10.60
C PRO A 131 17.60 -12.87 -11.20
N GLY A 132 17.53 -12.60 -12.51
CA GLY A 132 18.55 -11.83 -13.21
C GLY A 132 18.78 -10.44 -12.61
N THR A 133 19.80 -9.75 -13.04
CA THR A 133 20.06 -8.35 -12.69
C THR A 133 19.51 -7.45 -13.80
N VAL A 134 18.95 -6.31 -13.39
CA VAL A 134 18.53 -5.24 -14.31
C VAL A 134 19.25 -3.95 -13.92
N ASP A 135 19.39 -3.05 -14.88
CA ASP A 135 19.87 -1.70 -14.60
C ASP A 135 18.78 -0.92 -13.85
N PRO A 136 19.07 -0.42 -12.64
CA PRO A 136 18.05 0.33 -11.88
C PRO A 136 17.70 1.64 -12.58
N PRO A 137 16.48 2.15 -12.38
CA PRO A 137 16.04 3.41 -12.93
C PRO A 137 16.89 4.58 -12.43
N VAL A 138 17.07 5.60 -13.28
CA VAL A 138 17.74 6.84 -12.91
C VAL A 138 16.71 7.83 -12.40
N PHE A 139 16.83 8.23 -11.14
CA PHE A 139 15.95 9.21 -10.51
C PHE A 139 16.39 10.63 -10.86
N LYS A 140 15.49 11.39 -11.47
CA LYS A 140 15.76 12.78 -11.90
C LYS A 140 15.30 13.84 -10.90
N SER A 141 14.63 13.42 -9.82
CA SER A 141 14.13 14.31 -8.78
C SER A 141 15.19 14.58 -7.71
N ASP A 142 15.20 15.76 -7.14
CA ASP A 142 16.00 16.11 -5.96
C ASP A 142 15.24 15.81 -4.66
N LEU A 143 13.94 15.53 -4.75
CA LEU A 143 13.08 15.11 -3.64
C LEU A 143 13.04 13.60 -3.57
N VAL A 144 13.11 13.07 -2.36
CA VAL A 144 12.95 11.65 -2.06
C VAL A 144 11.48 11.36 -1.80
N GLY A 145 10.97 10.28 -2.39
CA GLY A 145 9.58 9.85 -2.21
C GLY A 145 9.43 8.36 -2.40
N GLY A 146 8.19 7.90 -2.55
CA GLY A 146 7.93 6.50 -2.85
C GLY A 146 8.62 6.04 -4.14
N GLY A 147 9.05 4.79 -4.16
CA GLY A 147 9.80 4.19 -5.27
C GLY A 147 11.31 4.47 -5.27
N PHE A 148 11.81 5.39 -4.43
CA PHE A 148 13.25 5.64 -4.34
C PHE A 148 14.01 4.48 -3.69
N PRO A 149 15.30 4.25 -4.09
CA PRO A 149 16.12 3.25 -3.48
C PRO A 149 16.47 3.61 -2.03
N VAL A 150 16.42 2.63 -1.16
CA VAL A 150 16.87 2.71 0.22
C VAL A 150 17.87 1.61 0.50
N GLN A 151 18.90 1.92 1.26
CA GLN A 151 19.92 0.96 1.63
C GLN A 151 20.40 1.13 3.06
N THR A 152 20.78 0.02 3.67
CA THR A 152 21.43 -0.02 4.97
C THR A 152 22.48 -1.11 5.03
N MET A 153 23.42 -1.00 5.96
CA MET A 153 24.46 -2.00 6.19
C MET A 153 24.02 -2.98 7.28
N ILE A 154 23.87 -4.26 6.94
CA ILE A 154 23.55 -5.33 7.89
C ILE A 154 24.65 -6.39 7.82
N GLN A 155 25.33 -6.61 8.93
CA GLN A 155 26.43 -7.61 9.02
C GLN A 155 27.49 -7.46 7.91
N GLY A 156 27.85 -6.21 7.57
CA GLY A 156 28.84 -5.93 6.54
C GLY A 156 28.33 -6.09 5.09
N LYS A 157 27.04 -6.36 4.89
CA LYS A 157 26.41 -6.46 3.58
C LYS A 157 25.42 -5.32 3.38
N ILE A 158 25.39 -4.74 2.18
CA ILE A 158 24.41 -3.75 1.80
C ILE A 158 23.10 -4.46 1.50
N HIS A 159 22.04 -4.10 2.26
CA HIS A 159 20.67 -4.46 1.98
C HIS A 159 20.00 -3.31 1.24
N ARG A 160 19.34 -3.61 0.14
CA ARG A 160 18.64 -2.63 -0.70
C ARG A 160 17.17 -2.93 -0.77
N GLY A 161 16.37 -1.88 -0.90
CA GLY A 161 14.95 -1.95 -1.09
C GLY A 161 14.40 -0.65 -1.64
N SER A 162 13.09 -0.50 -1.58
CA SER A 162 12.33 0.66 -2.04
C SER A 162 11.71 1.39 -0.86
N ILE A 163 11.57 2.70 -0.97
CA ILE A 163 10.67 3.48 -0.12
C ILE A 163 9.25 3.28 -0.65
N GLY A 164 8.31 2.94 0.23
CA GLY A 164 6.91 2.79 -0.13
C GLY A 164 6.19 4.12 -0.22
N CYS A 165 6.03 4.76 0.92
CA CYS A 165 5.38 6.07 1.05
C CYS A 165 5.76 6.71 2.39
N LEU A 166 5.34 7.97 2.57
CA LEU A 166 5.44 8.66 3.86
C LEU A 166 4.23 8.32 4.72
N VAL A 167 4.49 8.13 6.02
CA VAL A 167 3.46 7.90 7.05
C VAL A 167 3.79 8.70 8.30
N THR A 168 2.80 8.90 9.17
CA THR A 168 2.97 9.60 10.43
C THR A 168 2.16 8.93 11.55
N ASN A 169 2.66 9.01 12.78
CA ASN A 169 1.89 8.70 13.99
C ASN A 169 1.29 9.97 14.63
N GLY A 170 1.30 11.08 13.89
CA GLY A 170 0.85 12.39 14.37
C GLY A 170 1.95 13.26 14.97
N GLU A 171 3.08 12.70 15.36
CA GLU A 171 4.21 13.43 15.95
C GLU A 171 5.47 13.37 15.08
N THR A 172 5.66 12.24 14.41
CA THR A 172 6.88 11.95 13.67
C THR A 172 6.55 11.52 12.26
N VAL A 173 7.28 12.04 11.29
CA VAL A 173 7.22 11.58 9.90
C VAL A 173 8.16 10.40 9.71
N PHE A 174 7.64 9.35 9.12
CA PHE A 174 8.39 8.17 8.77
C PHE A 174 8.28 7.87 7.28
N ALA A 175 9.31 7.24 6.72
CA ALA A 175 9.21 6.57 5.44
C ALA A 175 8.99 5.07 5.69
N LEU A 176 7.97 4.52 5.03
CA LEU A 176 7.62 3.09 5.12
C LEU A 176 8.48 2.28 4.14
N SER A 177 8.99 1.15 4.59
CA SER A 177 9.66 0.12 3.79
C SER A 177 9.46 -1.25 4.46
N ASN A 178 10.21 -2.26 4.04
CA ASN A 178 10.17 -3.55 4.74
C ASN A 178 11.15 -3.61 5.91
N ARG A 179 10.79 -4.37 6.92
CA ARG A 179 11.66 -4.62 8.09
C ARG A 179 12.98 -5.25 7.69
N HIS A 180 12.97 -6.23 6.78
CA HIS A 180 14.21 -6.88 6.33
C HIS A 180 15.12 -5.93 5.53
N VAL A 181 14.59 -4.85 4.98
CA VAL A 181 15.35 -3.79 4.29
C VAL A 181 15.97 -2.83 5.29
N VAL A 182 15.16 -2.27 6.21
CA VAL A 182 15.62 -1.23 7.15
C VAL A 182 16.44 -1.79 8.33
N GLY A 183 16.30 -3.08 8.60
CA GLY A 183 17.06 -3.74 9.67
C GLY A 183 16.58 -3.38 11.08
N ALA A 184 17.42 -3.62 12.08
CA ALA A 184 17.12 -3.35 13.47
C ALA A 184 17.04 -1.84 13.76
N ALA A 185 16.26 -1.47 14.78
CA ALA A 185 16.12 -0.08 15.23
C ALA A 185 17.50 0.60 15.49
N GLY A 186 17.58 1.88 15.16
CA GLY A 186 18.78 2.69 15.32
C GLY A 186 19.81 2.59 14.19
N ARG A 187 19.55 1.77 13.15
CA ARG A 187 20.44 1.70 11.97
C ARG A 187 20.26 2.92 11.08
N GLU A 188 21.36 3.44 10.59
CA GLU A 188 21.37 4.51 9.60
C GLU A 188 20.90 4.01 8.24
N ILE A 189 20.03 4.79 7.63
CA ILE A 189 19.42 4.51 6.34
C ILE A 189 19.85 5.56 5.33
N PHE A 190 20.23 5.12 4.14
CA PHE A 190 20.72 5.97 3.07
C PHE A 190 19.93 5.73 1.78
N ALA A 191 19.87 6.74 0.93
CA ALA A 191 19.46 6.61 -0.46
C ALA A 191 20.68 6.87 -1.36
N GLY A 192 20.82 6.06 -2.40
CA GLY A 192 21.78 6.32 -3.46
C GLY A 192 21.29 7.50 -4.33
N PHE A 193 21.99 8.62 -4.31
CA PHE A 193 21.58 9.84 -4.97
C PHE A 193 22.72 10.35 -5.88
N LYS A 194 22.54 10.32 -7.20
CA LYS A 194 23.48 10.90 -8.17
C LYS A 194 24.98 10.67 -7.84
N ASN A 195 25.36 9.43 -7.51
CA ASN A 195 26.73 9.02 -7.10
C ASN A 195 27.14 9.38 -5.66
N THR A 196 26.24 9.85 -4.82
CA THR A 196 26.49 10.07 -3.39
C THR A 196 25.40 9.40 -2.57
N ASP A 197 25.78 8.82 -1.43
CA ASP A 197 24.81 8.30 -0.48
C ASP A 197 24.30 9.45 0.38
N ARG A 198 23.00 9.74 0.28
CA ARG A 198 22.33 10.72 1.14
C ARG A 198 21.74 9.99 2.33
N ARG A 199 22.09 10.40 3.53
CA ARG A 199 21.44 9.91 4.73
C ARG A 199 19.99 10.38 4.78
N LEU A 200 19.07 9.45 5.03
CA LEU A 200 17.63 9.69 5.07
C LEU A 200 17.10 9.77 6.49
N GLY A 201 17.68 9.00 7.40
CA GLY A 201 17.22 8.89 8.76
C GLY A 201 17.74 7.62 9.44
N VAL A 202 16.99 7.15 10.42
CA VAL A 202 17.30 5.93 11.17
C VAL A 202 16.11 4.98 11.20
N SER A 203 16.40 3.68 11.16
CA SER A 203 15.38 2.64 11.36
C SER A 203 14.74 2.79 12.73
N ASP A 204 13.42 2.85 12.78
CA ASP A 204 12.66 3.02 14.02
C ASP A 204 12.39 1.67 14.71
N ALA A 205 12.00 1.73 15.98
CA ALA A 205 11.57 0.56 16.75
C ALA A 205 10.16 0.07 16.34
N LEU A 206 9.34 0.93 15.74
CA LEU A 206 8.05 0.58 15.18
C LEU A 206 8.24 -0.27 13.92
N GLN A 207 8.20 -1.58 14.11
CA GLN A 207 8.42 -2.57 13.06
C GLN A 207 7.48 -3.74 13.24
N LEU A 208 6.99 -4.27 12.13
CA LEU A 208 6.18 -5.47 12.10
C LEU A 208 6.99 -6.64 11.52
N GLY A 209 6.84 -7.77 12.15
CA GLY A 209 7.38 -9.02 11.67
C GLY A 209 6.26 -10.02 11.41
N LYS A 210 6.51 -11.25 11.81
CA LYS A 210 5.55 -12.35 11.69
C LYS A 210 4.55 -12.30 12.83
N ARG A 211 3.26 -12.46 12.50
CA ARG A 211 2.14 -12.52 13.45
C ARG A 211 1.25 -13.72 13.15
N ALA A 212 0.54 -14.23 14.13
CA ALA A 212 -0.48 -15.22 13.86
C ALA A 212 -1.59 -14.63 12.98
N PHE A 213 -2.02 -15.36 11.96
CA PHE A 213 -3.05 -14.88 11.02
C PHE A 213 -4.36 -14.52 11.74
N SER A 214 -4.73 -15.28 12.77
CA SER A 214 -5.92 -15.02 13.59
C SER A 214 -5.83 -13.77 14.48
N GLU A 215 -4.62 -13.28 14.76
CA GLU A 215 -4.43 -12.00 15.44
C GLU A 215 -4.63 -10.83 14.49
N VAL A 216 -4.11 -10.96 13.26
CA VAL A 216 -4.24 -9.93 12.20
C VAL A 216 -5.67 -9.85 11.67
N TYR A 217 -6.33 -11.01 11.53
CA TYR A 217 -7.70 -11.13 11.02
C TYR A 217 -8.61 -11.87 12.02
N PRO A 218 -9.05 -11.20 13.09
CA PRO A 218 -9.86 -11.81 14.13
C PRO A 218 -11.17 -12.40 13.59
N GLY A 219 -11.50 -13.61 14.03
CA GLY A 219 -12.71 -14.31 13.60
C GLY A 219 -12.60 -15.06 12.26
N TRP A 220 -11.47 -14.98 11.59
CA TRP A 220 -11.18 -15.80 10.41
C TRP A 220 -10.39 -17.06 10.79
N PRO A 221 -10.56 -18.16 10.04
CA PRO A 221 -9.84 -19.41 10.28
C PRO A 221 -8.36 -19.27 9.89
N GLY A 222 -7.49 -19.99 10.55
CA GLY A 222 -6.03 -19.96 10.26
C GLY A 222 -5.16 -19.79 11.51
N SER A 223 -5.57 -20.40 12.63
CA SER A 223 -4.85 -20.31 13.92
C SER A 223 -3.41 -20.85 13.89
N ARG A 224 -3.06 -21.67 12.90
CA ARG A 224 -1.73 -22.29 12.74
C ARG A 224 -0.91 -21.67 11.61
N VAL A 225 -1.34 -20.55 11.10
CA VAL A 225 -0.72 -19.88 9.95
C VAL A 225 -0.15 -18.56 10.39
N VAL A 226 0.96 -18.19 9.80
CA VAL A 226 1.67 -16.95 10.11
C VAL A 226 1.47 -15.95 8.95
N ALA A 227 0.95 -14.77 9.27
CA ALA A 227 0.99 -13.62 8.39
C ALA A 227 2.40 -12.98 8.46
N ASN A 228 3.01 -12.75 7.31
CA ASN A 228 4.30 -12.09 7.23
C ASN A 228 4.08 -10.60 6.95
N LEU A 229 4.03 -9.77 7.99
CA LEU A 229 3.74 -8.34 7.86
C LEU A 229 4.96 -7.52 7.40
N ASP A 230 6.15 -7.97 7.68
CA ASP A 230 7.45 -7.46 7.20
C ASP A 230 7.51 -5.96 6.85
N ALA A 231 7.06 -5.12 7.75
CA ALA A 231 7.07 -3.66 7.59
C ALA A 231 8.01 -2.99 8.60
N GLY A 232 8.73 -1.98 8.17
CA GLY A 232 9.64 -1.20 8.98
C GLY A 232 9.57 0.28 8.65
N LEU A 233 9.71 1.11 9.66
CA LEU A 233 9.68 2.55 9.55
C LEU A 233 11.07 3.16 9.63
N ILE A 234 11.31 4.17 8.84
CA ILE A 234 12.51 5.01 8.87
C ILE A 234 12.09 6.35 9.42
N ARG A 235 12.56 6.70 10.60
CA ARG A 235 12.36 8.05 11.13
C ARG A 235 13.18 9.04 10.31
N VAL A 236 12.49 9.93 9.62
CA VAL A 236 13.08 10.88 8.69
C VAL A 236 13.83 11.98 9.46
N ASP A 237 15.09 12.26 9.08
CA ASP A 237 15.90 13.29 9.72
C ASP A 237 15.42 14.71 9.38
N ASP A 238 15.13 14.96 8.11
CA ASP A 238 14.69 16.25 7.59
C ASP A 238 13.67 16.05 6.47
N VAL A 239 12.44 16.49 6.71
CA VAL A 239 11.33 16.33 5.75
C VAL A 239 11.43 17.27 4.55
N LYS A 240 12.25 18.32 4.58
CA LYS A 240 12.36 19.31 3.49
C LYS A 240 12.81 18.72 2.16
N GLY A 241 13.52 17.59 2.19
CA GLY A 241 13.94 16.89 0.98
C GLY A 241 13.00 15.77 0.54
N TRP A 242 11.77 15.73 1.02
CA TRP A 242 10.82 14.64 0.76
C TRP A 242 9.57 15.11 0.05
N THR A 243 8.89 14.16 -0.58
CA THR A 243 7.57 14.34 -1.19
C THR A 243 6.68 13.14 -0.88
N ALA A 244 5.38 13.37 -0.72
CA ALA A 244 4.39 12.31 -0.61
C ALA A 244 4.07 11.64 -1.96
N GLN A 245 4.67 12.08 -3.06
CA GLN A 245 4.49 11.44 -4.35
C GLN A 245 5.32 10.17 -4.47
N VAL A 246 4.81 9.24 -5.26
CA VAL A 246 5.54 8.06 -5.70
C VAL A 246 6.06 8.30 -7.12
N TYR A 247 7.36 8.11 -7.31
CA TYR A 247 8.03 8.40 -8.56
C TYR A 247 7.37 7.68 -9.75
N GLY A 248 7.02 8.41 -10.79
CA GLY A 248 6.39 7.85 -11.99
C GLY A 248 4.97 7.30 -11.82
N VAL A 249 4.37 7.35 -10.63
CA VAL A 249 3.02 6.84 -10.34
C VAL A 249 2.04 7.98 -10.06
N GLY A 250 2.31 8.79 -9.04
CA GLY A 250 1.45 9.89 -8.65
C GLY A 250 1.51 10.20 -7.16
N GLN A 251 0.51 10.91 -6.68
CA GLN A 251 0.34 11.28 -5.29
C GLN A 251 -0.34 10.14 -4.50
N VAL A 252 0.09 9.94 -3.26
CA VAL A 252 -0.56 9.02 -2.33
C VAL A 252 -1.91 9.59 -1.91
N GLY A 253 -2.96 8.84 -2.13
CA GLY A 253 -4.32 9.14 -1.70
C GLY A 253 -4.74 8.32 -0.47
N ASP A 254 -6.04 8.28 -0.22
CA ASP A 254 -6.60 7.50 0.88
C ASP A 254 -6.34 6.00 0.70
N VAL A 255 -6.03 5.32 1.81
CA VAL A 255 -5.81 3.87 1.80
C VAL A 255 -7.09 3.12 1.43
N VAL A 256 -6.96 2.05 0.65
CA VAL A 256 -8.06 1.11 0.48
C VAL A 256 -8.27 0.37 1.81
N ASP A 257 -9.35 0.72 2.53
CA ASP A 257 -9.62 0.11 3.85
C ASP A 257 -10.16 -1.32 3.71
N LEU A 258 -9.26 -2.28 3.88
CA LEU A 258 -9.56 -3.71 3.89
C LEU A 258 -9.41 -4.29 5.29
N ASN A 259 -10.46 -4.98 5.72
CA ASN A 259 -10.53 -5.68 7.00
C ASN A 259 -11.45 -6.90 6.85
N VAL A 260 -11.64 -7.67 7.92
CA VAL A 260 -12.48 -8.88 7.91
C VAL A 260 -13.92 -8.63 7.43
N GLY A 261 -14.44 -7.41 7.54
CA GLY A 261 -15.77 -7.00 7.07
C GLY A 261 -15.80 -6.47 5.65
N THR A 262 -14.67 -5.99 5.10
CA THR A 262 -14.61 -5.29 3.81
C THR A 262 -13.87 -6.04 2.71
N PHE A 263 -13.08 -7.07 3.02
CA PHE A 263 -12.49 -7.91 1.99
C PHE A 263 -13.58 -8.56 1.12
N ARG A 264 -13.48 -8.37 -0.18
CA ARG A 264 -14.40 -8.91 -1.20
C ARG A 264 -13.61 -9.55 -2.33
N LEU A 265 -14.27 -10.45 -3.06
CA LEU A 265 -13.67 -11.14 -4.21
C LEU A 265 -13.70 -10.33 -5.51
N ASP A 266 -14.37 -9.20 -5.52
CA ASP A 266 -14.38 -8.25 -6.64
C ASP A 266 -13.03 -7.54 -6.82
N ILE A 267 -12.21 -7.48 -5.76
CA ILE A 267 -10.83 -6.99 -5.83
C ILE A 267 -9.92 -7.89 -6.69
N ILE A 268 -10.30 -9.15 -6.92
CA ILE A 268 -9.56 -10.05 -7.83
C ILE A 268 -9.62 -9.49 -9.25
N ASN A 269 -8.47 -9.43 -9.90
CA ASN A 269 -8.25 -8.83 -11.22
C ASN A 269 -8.20 -7.28 -11.22
N GLN A 270 -8.27 -6.63 -10.04
CA GLN A 270 -8.08 -5.18 -9.91
C GLN A 270 -6.73 -4.76 -10.51
N PRO A 271 -6.70 -3.81 -11.45
CA PRO A 271 -5.47 -3.26 -12.01
C PRO A 271 -4.68 -2.49 -10.95
N LEU A 272 -3.38 -2.73 -10.91
CA LEU A 272 -2.46 -2.09 -9.97
C LEU A 272 -1.30 -1.45 -10.72
N ILE A 273 -0.71 -0.43 -10.10
CA ILE A 273 0.49 0.25 -10.55
C ILE A 273 1.44 0.48 -9.38
N ALA A 274 2.73 0.35 -9.62
CA ALA A 274 3.76 0.59 -8.62
C ALA A 274 5.04 1.10 -9.26
N PHE A 275 5.96 1.62 -8.47
CA PHE A 275 7.30 1.95 -8.90
C PHE A 275 8.30 1.39 -7.89
N GLY A 276 9.10 0.43 -8.32
CA GLY A 276 10.16 -0.18 -7.53
C GLY A 276 11.52 0.44 -7.82
N ALA A 277 12.37 0.48 -6.81
CA ALA A 277 13.71 1.07 -6.93
C ALA A 277 14.61 0.33 -7.93
N THR A 278 14.36 -0.95 -8.17
CA THR A 278 15.11 -1.78 -9.11
C THR A 278 14.37 -1.91 -10.45
N SER A 279 13.08 -2.22 -10.42
CA SER A 279 12.30 -2.54 -11.63
C SER A 279 11.68 -1.33 -12.31
N GLY A 280 11.64 -0.17 -11.63
CA GLY A 280 10.97 1.00 -12.14
C GLY A 280 9.45 0.85 -12.14
N LEU A 281 8.80 1.34 -13.18
CA LEU A 281 7.34 1.32 -13.30
C LEU A 281 6.85 -0.09 -13.59
N MET A 282 6.01 -0.61 -12.71
CA MET A 282 5.37 -1.92 -12.81
C MET A 282 3.85 -1.78 -12.93
N LYS A 283 3.25 -2.62 -13.76
CA LYS A 283 1.80 -2.74 -13.92
C LYS A 283 1.37 -4.17 -13.62
N GLY A 284 0.58 -4.32 -12.59
CA GLY A 284 0.11 -5.61 -12.12
C GLY A 284 -1.41 -5.68 -12.00
N LYS A 285 -1.89 -6.84 -11.56
CA LYS A 285 -3.25 -7.08 -11.12
C LYS A 285 -3.28 -8.13 -10.02
N ILE A 286 -4.32 -8.11 -9.18
CA ILE A 286 -4.51 -9.11 -8.14
C ILE A 286 -4.91 -10.44 -8.78
N LEU A 287 -4.09 -11.48 -8.60
CA LEU A 287 -4.37 -12.84 -9.05
C LEU A 287 -5.11 -13.66 -7.99
N GLY A 288 -4.86 -13.38 -6.72
CA GLY A 288 -5.46 -14.10 -5.60
C GLY A 288 -5.19 -13.44 -4.26
N LEU A 289 -5.99 -13.85 -3.28
CA LEU A 289 -5.93 -13.36 -1.90
C LEU A 289 -5.42 -14.47 -0.97
N PHE A 290 -4.78 -14.07 0.12
CA PHE A 290 -4.36 -14.96 1.19
C PHE A 290 -3.57 -16.16 0.69
N TYR A 291 -2.55 -15.88 -0.11
CA TYR A 291 -1.67 -16.89 -0.68
C TYR A 291 -0.90 -17.60 0.41
N ARG A 292 -1.17 -18.91 0.56
CA ARG A 292 -0.56 -19.77 1.57
C ARG A 292 0.46 -20.69 0.92
N TYR A 293 1.68 -20.61 1.37
CA TYR A 293 2.79 -21.40 0.85
C TYR A 293 3.68 -21.88 2.00
N LYS A 294 4.46 -22.92 1.73
CA LYS A 294 5.37 -23.53 2.68
C LYS A 294 6.81 -23.19 2.32
N THR A 295 7.57 -22.73 3.30
CA THR A 295 9.00 -22.50 3.10
C THR A 295 9.81 -23.79 3.24
N VAL A 296 11.07 -23.76 2.81
CA VAL A 296 12.02 -24.89 2.96
C VAL A 296 12.12 -25.35 4.45
N GLY A 297 11.99 -24.42 5.39
CA GLY A 297 11.97 -24.74 6.82
C GLY A 297 10.66 -25.35 7.34
N GLY A 298 9.68 -25.60 6.48
CA GLY A 298 8.40 -26.22 6.82
C GLY A 298 7.38 -25.29 7.48
N VAL A 299 7.71 -24.01 7.68
CA VAL A 299 6.79 -23.01 8.21
C VAL A 299 5.87 -22.52 7.09
N GLU A 300 4.59 -22.41 7.40
CA GLU A 300 3.58 -21.92 6.46
C GLU A 300 3.29 -20.46 6.69
N TYR A 301 3.37 -19.70 5.59
CA TYR A 301 3.11 -18.28 5.56
C TYR A 301 1.92 -17.94 4.68
N VAL A 302 1.25 -16.86 5.04
CA VAL A 302 0.23 -16.22 4.20
C VAL A 302 0.68 -14.82 3.82
N SER A 303 0.56 -14.51 2.53
CA SER A 303 0.61 -13.16 1.98
C SER A 303 -0.81 -12.74 1.61
N ASP A 304 -1.20 -11.50 1.90
CA ASP A 304 -2.56 -11.04 1.65
C ASP A 304 -2.89 -11.02 0.16
N PHE A 305 -1.91 -10.64 -0.67
CA PHE A 305 -2.06 -10.53 -2.11
C PHE A 305 -0.99 -11.30 -2.88
N VAL A 306 -1.41 -11.91 -3.98
CA VAL A 306 -0.55 -12.32 -5.09
C VAL A 306 -0.84 -11.37 -6.23
N ILE A 307 0.17 -10.61 -6.64
CA ILE A 307 0.09 -9.64 -7.72
C ILE A 307 0.90 -10.19 -8.88
N GLY A 308 0.26 -10.37 -10.02
CA GLY A 308 0.91 -10.85 -11.24
C GLY A 308 0.84 -9.84 -12.36
N PRO A 309 1.38 -10.18 -13.54
CA PRO A 309 1.32 -9.32 -14.71
C PRO A 309 -0.12 -8.92 -15.06
N ARG A 310 -0.30 -7.66 -15.45
CA ARG A 310 -1.62 -7.16 -15.88
C ARG A 310 -2.06 -7.82 -17.19
N ASP A 311 -1.16 -7.82 -18.15
CA ASP A 311 -1.35 -8.36 -19.47
C ASP A 311 -0.47 -9.62 -19.62
N GLY A 312 -1.03 -10.69 -20.23
CA GLY A 312 -0.38 -12.00 -20.27
C GLY A 312 0.99 -12.02 -20.94
N ASP A 313 1.27 -11.06 -21.82
CA ASP A 313 2.50 -11.00 -22.61
C ASP A 313 3.59 -10.06 -22.01
N THR A 314 3.25 -9.27 -20.98
CA THR A 314 4.19 -8.35 -20.35
C THR A 314 4.60 -8.88 -18.97
N PRO A 315 5.85 -9.29 -18.78
CA PRO A 315 6.34 -9.75 -17.48
C PRO A 315 6.19 -8.66 -16.39
N LEU A 316 5.97 -9.06 -15.16
CA LEU A 316 5.91 -8.13 -14.05
C LEU A 316 7.27 -7.48 -13.76
N ASN A 317 8.36 -8.16 -14.07
CA ASN A 317 9.74 -7.71 -13.83
C ASN A 317 9.97 -7.29 -12.37
N ASN A 318 9.69 -8.18 -11.44
CA ASN A 318 9.93 -7.97 -10.02
C ASN A 318 11.30 -8.54 -9.63
N TYR A 319 12.18 -7.69 -9.12
CA TYR A 319 13.55 -8.05 -8.81
C TYR A 319 13.94 -7.74 -7.34
N PRO A 320 14.99 -8.37 -6.82
CA PRO A 320 15.56 -7.99 -5.52
C PRO A 320 15.90 -6.49 -5.49
N GLY A 321 15.41 -5.80 -4.47
CA GLY A 321 15.48 -4.34 -4.33
C GLY A 321 14.12 -3.64 -4.54
N ASP A 322 13.10 -4.35 -5.01
CA ASP A 322 11.73 -3.80 -5.06
C ASP A 322 10.99 -3.99 -3.73
N SER A 323 11.53 -4.76 -2.79
CA SER A 323 11.00 -4.88 -1.43
C SER A 323 10.77 -3.50 -0.81
N GLY A 324 9.58 -3.24 -0.28
CA GLY A 324 9.15 -1.94 0.24
C GLY A 324 8.32 -1.11 -0.75
N THR A 325 8.19 -1.55 -1.99
CA THR A 325 7.32 -0.90 -2.99
C THR A 325 5.86 -0.96 -2.57
N VAL A 326 5.15 0.15 -2.73
CA VAL A 326 3.70 0.21 -2.54
C VAL A 326 2.99 0.08 -3.88
N TRP A 327 2.01 -0.82 -3.91
CA TRP A 327 1.09 -1.03 -5.02
C TRP A 327 -0.17 -0.21 -4.83
N PHE A 328 -0.55 0.55 -5.85
CA PHE A 328 -1.71 1.42 -5.88
C PHE A 328 -2.77 0.86 -6.83
N VAL A 329 -4.03 1.12 -6.53
CA VAL A 329 -5.12 0.89 -7.47
C VAL A 329 -4.91 1.79 -8.69
N ASP A 330 -4.76 1.20 -9.88
CA ASP A 330 -4.58 1.97 -11.12
C ASP A 330 -5.94 2.39 -11.66
N ASP A 331 -6.46 3.47 -11.11
CA ASP A 331 -7.72 4.08 -11.54
C ASP A 331 -7.43 5.12 -12.64
N PRO A 332 -7.93 4.89 -13.88
CA PRO A 332 -7.77 5.86 -14.96
C PRO A 332 -8.54 7.17 -14.71
N ASP A 333 -9.61 7.11 -13.91
CA ASP A 333 -10.48 8.23 -13.58
C ASP A 333 -10.11 8.90 -12.25
N ALA A 334 -8.96 8.53 -11.66
CA ALA A 334 -8.47 9.10 -10.42
C ALA A 334 -8.38 10.63 -10.48
N LYS A 335 -8.76 11.27 -9.41
CA LYS A 335 -8.59 12.73 -9.25
C LYS A 335 -7.13 13.11 -9.47
N LYS A 336 -6.91 14.32 -9.92
CA LYS A 336 -5.57 14.88 -10.10
C LYS A 336 -5.36 16.01 -9.12
N ASN A 337 -4.15 16.11 -8.59
CA ASN A 337 -3.73 17.26 -7.78
C ASN A 337 -3.48 18.50 -8.65
N ALA A 338 -3.10 19.60 -8.03
CA ALA A 338 -2.83 20.87 -8.71
C ALA A 338 -1.70 20.79 -9.75
N SER A 339 -0.75 19.88 -9.59
CA SER A 339 0.33 19.63 -10.56
C SER A 339 -0.06 18.68 -11.70
N GLY A 340 -1.30 18.18 -11.72
CA GLY A 340 -1.80 17.22 -12.70
C GLY A 340 -1.43 15.77 -12.43
N ALA A 341 -0.77 15.45 -11.31
CA ALA A 341 -0.48 14.09 -10.90
C ALA A 341 -1.75 13.40 -10.38
N ARG A 342 -1.92 12.10 -10.70
CA ARG A 342 -3.04 11.31 -10.20
C ARG A 342 -2.90 11.09 -8.70
N ILE A 343 -4.02 11.16 -7.97
CA ILE A 343 -4.11 10.78 -6.56
C ILE A 343 -4.61 9.34 -6.52
N LEU A 344 -3.77 8.41 -6.11
CA LEU A 344 -4.04 6.98 -6.18
C LEU A 344 -4.09 6.35 -4.79
N SER A 345 -5.03 5.42 -4.61
CA SER A 345 -5.22 4.72 -3.35
C SER A 345 -4.22 3.57 -3.18
N PRO A 346 -3.37 3.58 -2.15
CA PRO A 346 -2.46 2.48 -1.86
C PRO A 346 -3.21 1.27 -1.32
N LEU A 347 -2.82 0.08 -1.81
CA LEU A 347 -3.47 -1.19 -1.50
C LEU A 347 -2.55 -2.16 -0.77
N ALA A 348 -1.32 -2.32 -1.24
CA ALA A 348 -0.40 -3.34 -0.73
C ALA A 348 1.05 -2.86 -0.65
N LEU A 349 1.75 -3.25 0.42
CA LEU A 349 3.20 -3.16 0.52
C LEU A 349 3.81 -4.47 0.05
N GLU A 350 4.69 -4.41 -0.94
CA GLU A 350 5.43 -5.56 -1.42
C GLU A 350 6.56 -5.93 -0.45
N TRP A 351 6.65 -7.19 -0.10
CA TRP A 351 7.73 -7.69 0.76
C TRP A 351 8.61 -8.74 0.06
N GLY A 352 8.22 -9.22 -1.11
CA GLY A 352 8.97 -10.20 -1.87
C GLY A 352 8.23 -10.64 -3.12
N GLY A 353 8.82 -11.57 -3.84
CA GLY A 353 8.26 -12.14 -5.05
C GLY A 353 8.57 -13.61 -5.21
N GLN A 354 7.92 -14.23 -6.16
CA GLN A 354 8.18 -15.59 -6.59
C GLN A 354 8.18 -15.70 -8.10
N GLU A 355 9.02 -16.57 -8.64
CA GLU A 355 8.98 -16.95 -10.04
C GLU A 355 8.10 -18.19 -10.22
N LEU A 356 7.02 -18.01 -10.95
CA LEU A 356 6.10 -19.09 -11.34
C LEU A 356 6.22 -19.28 -12.83
N PHE A 357 6.79 -20.40 -13.28
CA PHE A 357 6.94 -20.70 -14.72
C PHE A 357 5.65 -21.30 -15.26
N GLY A 358 5.33 -21.00 -16.52
CA GLY A 358 4.33 -21.70 -17.27
C GLY A 358 4.86 -23.01 -17.86
N SER A 359 3.96 -23.88 -18.29
CA SER A 359 4.30 -25.19 -18.89
C SER A 359 5.18 -25.12 -20.15
N SER A 360 5.40 -23.94 -20.73
CA SER A 360 6.23 -23.74 -21.92
C SER A 360 7.71 -23.46 -21.62
N GLY A 361 8.08 -23.18 -20.35
CA GLY A 361 9.46 -22.90 -19.93
C GLY A 361 10.15 -21.71 -20.61
N LYS A 362 9.40 -20.90 -21.40
CA LYS A 362 10.00 -19.85 -22.25
C LYS A 362 10.06 -18.47 -21.61
N VAL A 363 9.14 -18.14 -20.72
CA VAL A 363 9.12 -16.85 -20.04
C VAL A 363 8.74 -17.09 -18.58
N PRO A 364 9.59 -16.74 -17.62
CA PRO A 364 9.23 -16.81 -16.21
C PRO A 364 8.10 -15.84 -15.92
N MET A 365 7.06 -16.31 -15.24
CA MET A 365 6.07 -15.42 -14.66
C MET A 365 6.51 -15.07 -13.24
N GLN A 366 6.81 -13.82 -13.03
CA GLN A 366 7.08 -13.30 -11.71
C GLN A 366 5.79 -12.77 -11.09
N VAL A 367 5.65 -12.99 -9.80
CA VAL A 367 4.56 -12.45 -8.99
C VAL A 367 5.13 -11.73 -7.78
N ALA A 368 4.53 -10.60 -7.43
CA ALA A 368 4.81 -9.91 -6.19
C ALA A 368 3.89 -10.43 -5.08
N LEU A 369 4.42 -10.51 -3.87
CA LEU A 369 3.70 -10.86 -2.66
C LEU A 369 3.53 -9.61 -1.81
N GLY A 370 2.29 -9.24 -1.54
CA GLY A 370 1.94 -7.99 -0.86
C GLY A 370 1.16 -8.20 0.43
N ILE A 371 1.36 -7.27 1.36
CA ILE A 371 0.60 -7.14 2.59
C ILE A 371 -0.35 -5.96 2.45
N CYS A 372 -1.56 -6.10 3.00
CA CYS A 372 -2.58 -5.08 2.98
C CYS A 372 -2.12 -3.80 3.69
N MET A 373 -2.12 -2.67 2.97
CA MET A 373 -1.68 -1.37 3.50
C MET A 373 -2.52 -0.92 4.70
N SER A 374 -3.84 -1.06 4.65
CA SER A 374 -4.69 -0.67 5.78
C SER A 374 -4.45 -1.53 7.03
N THR A 375 -4.06 -2.80 6.85
CA THR A 375 -3.62 -3.66 7.96
C THR A 375 -2.31 -3.14 8.56
N LEU A 376 -1.33 -2.77 7.72
CA LEU A 376 -0.06 -2.23 8.20
C LEU A 376 -0.25 -0.90 8.94
N CYS A 377 -1.08 -0.01 8.40
CA CYS A 377 -1.37 1.27 9.06
C CYS A 377 -2.00 1.06 10.45
N ARG A 378 -2.95 0.12 10.58
CA ARG A 378 -3.55 -0.20 11.88
C ARG A 378 -2.57 -0.84 12.86
N GLU A 379 -1.74 -1.77 12.39
CA GLU A 379 -0.78 -2.51 13.24
C GLU A 379 0.42 -1.65 13.68
N LEU A 380 0.82 -0.66 12.87
CA LEU A 380 1.87 0.32 13.18
C LEU A 380 1.33 1.56 13.89
N ASP A 381 0.02 1.75 13.94
CA ASP A 381 -0.64 2.94 14.45
C ASP A 381 -0.16 4.22 13.72
N VAL A 382 -0.21 4.19 12.38
CA VAL A 382 0.21 5.29 11.52
C VAL A 382 -0.82 5.60 10.45
N GLU A 383 -0.78 6.84 9.97
CA GLU A 383 -1.58 7.34 8.86
C GLU A 383 -0.69 7.68 7.66
N LEU A 384 -1.28 7.61 6.45
CA LEU A 384 -0.59 7.99 5.23
C LEU A 384 -0.47 9.51 5.12
N ILE A 385 0.67 9.97 4.64
CA ILE A 385 0.85 11.37 4.25
C ILE A 385 0.63 11.46 2.74
N GLY A 386 -0.46 12.12 2.32
CA GLY A 386 -0.88 12.19 0.92
C GLY A 386 -0.44 13.46 0.20
N ASP A 387 -0.38 14.59 0.88
CA ASP A 387 -0.30 15.93 0.30
C ASP A 387 1.02 16.67 0.57
N TRP A 388 2.00 16.00 1.19
CA TRP A 388 3.30 16.59 1.43
C TRP A 388 4.11 16.75 0.15
N ASN A 389 4.40 18.02 -0.22
CA ASN A 389 5.38 18.35 -1.25
C ASN A 389 6.43 19.27 -0.64
N ALA A 390 7.71 18.89 -0.71
CA ALA A 390 8.79 19.76 -0.26
C ALA A 390 8.77 21.06 -1.08
N GLY A 391 8.72 22.18 -0.38
CA GLY A 391 8.60 23.52 -0.97
C GLY A 391 7.17 24.05 -1.06
N HIS A 392 6.14 23.23 -0.80
CA HIS A 392 4.78 23.68 -0.58
C HIS A 392 4.37 23.36 0.85
N THR A 393 4.18 24.36 1.64
CA THR A 393 3.84 24.28 3.07
C THR A 393 2.36 23.96 3.32
N GLU A 394 1.72 23.18 2.43
CA GLU A 394 0.32 22.80 2.60
C GLU A 394 0.05 21.96 3.88
N TYR A 395 1.10 21.37 4.45
CA TYR A 395 0.99 20.53 5.65
C TYR A 395 0.95 21.30 6.98
N TRP A 396 1.12 22.62 6.95
CA TRP A 396 0.97 23.45 8.15
C TRP A 396 -0.50 23.65 8.58
N GLY A 397 -1.46 23.23 7.75
CA GLY A 397 -2.86 23.50 7.97
C GLY A 397 -3.35 23.03 9.34
N GLU A 398 -3.55 21.74 9.52
CA GLU A 398 -4.19 21.23 10.74
C GLU A 398 -3.25 21.31 11.96
N TRP A 399 -2.06 20.76 11.87
CA TRP A 399 -1.11 20.68 12.99
C TRP A 399 -0.48 22.02 13.33
N GLY A 400 -0.21 22.86 12.33
CA GLY A 400 0.27 24.21 12.56
C GLY A 400 -0.76 25.02 13.33
N HIS A 401 -2.03 24.96 12.93
CA HIS A 401 -3.12 25.69 13.59
C HIS A 401 -3.38 25.18 15.00
N VAL A 402 -3.37 23.86 15.21
CA VAL A 402 -3.49 23.26 16.54
C VAL A 402 -2.38 23.73 17.47
N LYS A 403 -1.12 23.64 17.05
CA LYS A 403 0.03 24.08 17.86
C LYS A 403 0.05 25.59 18.08
N ILE A 404 -0.24 26.39 17.05
CA ILE A 404 -0.33 27.84 17.16
C ILE A 404 -1.48 28.20 18.10
N GLY A 405 -2.64 27.57 17.97
CA GLY A 405 -3.78 27.78 18.86
C GLY A 405 -3.46 27.46 20.32
N ALA A 406 -2.87 26.29 20.56
CA ALA A 406 -2.44 25.88 21.91
C ALA A 406 -1.37 26.83 22.50
N TYR A 407 -0.39 27.22 21.68
CA TYR A 407 0.64 28.20 22.12
C TYR A 407 0.06 29.56 22.39
N ALA A 408 -0.87 30.05 21.56
CA ALA A 408 -1.51 31.36 21.72
C ALA A 408 -2.30 31.45 23.01
N THR A 409 -2.95 30.38 23.46
CA THR A 409 -3.66 30.35 24.74
C THR A 409 -2.72 30.56 25.92
N GLY A 410 -1.50 29.99 25.85
CA GLY A 410 -0.47 30.17 26.89
C GLY A 410 0.26 31.53 26.89
N LEU A 411 0.16 32.28 25.78
CA LEU A 411 0.82 33.59 25.64
C LEU A 411 -0.07 34.80 26.04
N ILE A 412 -1.32 34.56 26.42
CA ILE A 412 -2.23 35.64 26.78
C ILE A 412 -1.71 36.37 28.04
N ASP A 413 -1.44 37.68 27.87
CA ASP A 413 -0.88 38.51 28.89
C ASP A 413 -1.77 38.52 30.16
N ALA A 414 -1.13 38.42 31.32
CA ALA A 414 -1.75 38.58 32.65
C ALA A 414 -2.55 39.90 32.81
N LYS A 415 -2.38 40.86 31.92
CA LYS A 415 -3.20 42.09 31.84
C LYS A 415 -4.63 41.85 31.39
N LEU A 416 -4.93 40.68 30.82
CA LEU A 416 -6.27 40.31 30.36
C LEU A 416 -6.78 39.03 31.06
N PRO A 417 -6.91 39.06 32.41
CA PRO A 417 -7.13 37.84 33.19
C PRO A 417 -8.44 37.11 32.85
N LYS A 418 -9.48 37.83 32.45
CA LYS A 418 -10.75 37.22 32.04
C LYS A 418 -10.62 36.46 30.71
N LEU A 419 -9.87 37.02 29.76
CA LEU A 419 -9.59 36.41 28.48
C LEU A 419 -8.68 35.18 28.69
N ALA A 420 -7.62 35.30 29.48
CA ALA A 420 -6.72 34.22 29.82
C ALA A 420 -7.50 33.05 30.43
N THR A 421 -8.36 33.29 31.43
CA THR A 421 -9.18 32.24 32.04
C THR A 421 -10.13 31.58 31.06
N MET A 422 -10.75 32.35 30.15
CA MET A 422 -11.66 31.82 29.14
C MET A 422 -10.91 30.97 28.10
N MET A 423 -9.76 31.40 27.65
CA MET A 423 -8.95 30.69 26.66
C MET A 423 -8.34 29.41 27.26
N ASP A 424 -7.86 29.48 28.49
CA ASP A 424 -7.34 28.34 29.24
C ASP A 424 -8.42 27.26 29.47
N ALA A 425 -9.63 27.71 29.89
CA ALA A 425 -10.78 26.81 30.05
C ALA A 425 -11.27 26.16 28.76
N ASN A 426 -10.88 26.70 27.59
CA ASN A 426 -11.25 26.18 26.26
C ASN A 426 -10.04 25.75 25.44
N SER A 427 -8.87 25.59 26.06
CA SER A 427 -7.64 25.19 25.36
C SER A 427 -7.81 23.91 24.53
N ASP A 428 -8.49 22.93 25.08
CA ASP A 428 -8.79 21.66 24.42
C ASP A 428 -9.71 21.79 23.20
N ASN A 429 -10.55 22.85 23.16
CA ASN A 429 -11.41 23.14 22.02
C ASN A 429 -10.73 24.06 20.98
N ILE A 430 -9.71 24.80 21.37
CA ILE A 430 -9.00 25.76 20.52
C ILE A 430 -7.83 25.09 19.83
N GLY A 431 -7.07 24.32 20.57
CA GLY A 431 -5.98 23.51 20.07
C GLY A 431 -5.95 22.20 20.86
N LEU A 432 -5.60 21.11 20.25
CA LEU A 432 -5.42 19.85 20.97
C LEU A 432 -4.18 19.94 21.85
N ASP A 433 -4.35 19.68 23.15
CA ASP A 433 -3.22 19.49 24.08
C ASP A 433 -2.46 18.21 23.72
N ASP A 434 -1.14 18.20 23.91
CA ASP A 434 -0.28 17.03 23.70
C ASP A 434 -0.78 15.79 24.48
N LYS A 435 -1.47 15.97 25.62
CA LYS A 435 -2.08 14.88 26.38
C LYS A 435 -3.30 14.27 25.69
N LEU A 436 -4.17 15.11 25.14
CA LEU A 436 -5.34 14.67 24.37
C LEU A 436 -4.91 13.93 23.09
N LEU A 437 -3.82 14.35 22.46
CA LEU A 437 -3.27 13.70 21.28
C LEU A 437 -2.76 12.29 21.57
N VAL A 438 -2.19 12.06 22.74
CA VAL A 438 -1.72 10.75 23.18
C VAL A 438 -2.89 9.80 23.46
N ASP A 439 -4.00 10.31 23.98
CA ASP A 439 -5.17 9.51 24.39
C ASP A 439 -6.14 9.23 23.23
N LEU A 440 -6.11 10.03 22.14
CA LEU A 440 -6.95 9.80 20.97
C LEU A 440 -6.32 8.76 20.05
N LYS A 441 -7.08 7.70 19.76
CA LYS A 441 -6.69 6.74 18.71
C LYS A 441 -6.69 7.42 17.33
N PRO A 442 -5.84 7.01 16.37
CA PRO A 442 -5.71 7.66 15.06
C PRO A 442 -7.04 7.86 14.34
N HIS A 443 -7.95 6.87 14.40
CA HIS A 443 -9.28 6.96 13.78
C HIS A 443 -10.23 7.97 14.47
N GLN A 444 -9.91 8.43 15.67
CA GLN A 444 -10.67 9.44 16.41
C GLN A 444 -10.16 10.85 16.13
N ARG A 445 -8.91 11.00 15.69
CA ARG A 445 -8.28 12.31 15.39
C ARG A 445 -8.95 12.96 14.18
N GLY A 446 -9.34 12.20 13.15
CA GLY A 446 -10.02 12.71 11.97
C GLY A 446 -11.49 13.15 12.18
N THR A 447 -12.06 12.93 13.38
CA THR A 447 -13.44 13.34 13.70
C THR A 447 -13.52 14.62 14.52
N PHE A 448 -12.38 15.17 14.96
CA PHE A 448 -12.31 16.36 15.80
C PHE A 448 -11.53 17.47 15.08
N SER A 449 -12.22 18.56 14.74
CA SER A 449 -11.59 19.76 14.20
C SER A 449 -11.50 20.80 15.30
N PRO A 450 -10.29 21.14 15.78
CA PRO A 450 -10.12 22.19 16.77
C PRO A 450 -10.55 23.55 16.21
N LEU A 451 -10.99 24.45 17.09
CA LEU A 451 -11.45 25.79 16.68
C LEU A 451 -10.38 26.59 15.93
N ALA A 452 -9.11 26.32 16.23
CA ALA A 452 -7.97 26.94 15.52
C ALA A 452 -7.94 26.60 14.03
N ASP A 453 -8.45 25.44 13.64
CA ASP A 453 -8.48 24.96 12.24
C ASP A 453 -9.80 25.26 11.52
N VAL A 454 -10.86 25.61 12.24
CA VAL A 454 -12.19 25.87 11.64
C VAL A 454 -12.15 26.98 10.61
N ALA A 455 -11.37 28.04 10.87
CA ALA A 455 -11.24 29.15 9.92
C ALA A 455 -10.63 28.70 8.58
N ASP A 456 -9.64 27.84 8.61
CA ASP A 456 -8.98 27.28 7.43
C ASP A 456 -9.91 26.33 6.67
N LEU A 457 -10.57 25.43 7.37
CA LEU A 457 -11.55 24.53 6.79
C LEU A 457 -12.69 25.29 6.11
N VAL A 458 -13.26 26.31 6.75
CA VAL A 458 -14.31 27.13 6.15
C VAL A 458 -13.80 27.87 4.92
N TRP A 459 -12.57 28.38 4.97
CA TRP A 459 -11.95 29.04 3.84
C TRP A 459 -11.77 28.11 2.65
N ARG A 460 -11.17 26.95 2.85
CA ARG A 460 -10.95 25.92 1.81
C ARG A 460 -12.26 25.49 1.15
N PHE A 461 -13.32 25.28 1.92
CA PHE A 461 -14.62 24.85 1.38
C PHE A 461 -15.41 25.97 0.68
N THR A 462 -15.17 27.23 1.03
CA THR A 462 -15.97 28.35 0.50
C THR A 462 -15.26 29.16 -0.58
N ARG A 463 -13.94 29.11 -0.67
CA ARG A 463 -13.12 29.93 -1.56
C ARG A 463 -11.97 29.17 -2.22
N HIS A 464 -12.29 28.13 -2.95
CA HIS A 464 -11.30 27.29 -3.66
C HIS A 464 -10.34 28.05 -4.59
N THR A 465 -10.73 29.22 -5.09
CA THR A 465 -9.88 30.05 -5.96
C THR A 465 -8.81 30.82 -5.20
N ASP A 466 -8.90 30.91 -3.88
CA ASP A 466 -7.96 31.62 -3.03
C ASP A 466 -7.06 30.69 -2.19
N GLU A 467 -7.10 29.40 -2.47
CA GLU A 467 -6.36 28.37 -1.71
C GLU A 467 -4.84 28.62 -1.71
N SER A 468 -4.28 29.04 -2.85
CA SER A 468 -2.86 29.40 -2.97
C SER A 468 -2.46 30.66 -2.19
N ASN A 469 -3.42 31.45 -1.71
CA ASN A 469 -3.21 32.72 -1.04
C ASN A 469 -3.24 32.62 0.50
N HIS A 470 -3.42 31.42 1.00
CA HIS A 470 -3.48 31.17 2.45
C HIS A 470 -2.10 31.09 3.10
N PHE A 471 -1.07 30.86 2.32
CA PHE A 471 0.30 30.62 2.80
C PHE A 471 1.21 31.80 2.50
N ALA A 472 2.03 32.19 3.48
CA ALA A 472 3.10 33.17 3.30
C ALA A 472 4.45 32.45 3.37
N ASP A 473 5.21 32.49 2.29
CA ASP A 473 6.60 32.01 2.26
C ASP A 473 7.50 32.97 3.07
N MET A 474 7.64 32.69 4.36
CA MET A 474 8.35 33.57 5.29
C MET A 474 9.85 33.69 5.01
N ASP A 475 10.43 32.76 4.29
CA ASP A 475 11.84 32.64 3.96
C ASP A 475 12.18 33.06 2.52
N LYS A 476 11.19 33.44 1.71
CA LYS A 476 11.41 33.88 0.33
C LYS A 476 11.85 35.35 0.31
N PRO A 477 13.00 35.68 -0.29
CA PRO A 477 13.47 37.06 -0.32
C PRO A 477 12.67 37.92 -1.31
N GLY A 478 12.27 39.12 -0.87
CA GLY A 478 11.70 40.15 -1.72
C GLY A 478 12.75 40.83 -2.62
N ARG A 479 12.35 41.91 -3.31
CA ARG A 479 13.25 42.66 -4.22
C ARG A 479 14.46 43.30 -3.53
N ASP A 480 14.33 43.63 -2.26
CA ASP A 480 15.37 44.17 -1.40
C ASP A 480 16.25 43.09 -0.74
N GLY A 481 16.01 41.83 -1.06
CA GLY A 481 16.70 40.70 -0.47
C GLY A 481 16.26 40.33 0.94
N LYS A 482 15.28 41.03 1.51
CA LYS A 482 14.73 40.71 2.83
C LYS A 482 13.62 39.67 2.70
N THR A 483 13.59 38.76 3.65
CA THR A 483 12.49 37.79 3.80
C THR A 483 11.38 38.42 4.65
N LEU A 484 10.19 37.78 4.62
CA LEU A 484 9.09 38.19 5.51
C LEU A 484 9.48 38.03 7.00
N LEU A 485 10.28 37.00 7.28
CA LEU A 485 10.82 36.79 8.63
C LEU A 485 11.70 37.97 9.08
N ASP A 486 12.56 38.48 8.19
CA ASP A 486 13.41 39.66 8.49
C ASP A 486 12.56 40.90 8.73
N LEU A 487 11.53 41.14 7.91
CA LEU A 487 10.63 42.28 8.09
C LEU A 487 9.86 42.21 9.42
N CYS A 488 9.43 41.03 9.83
CA CYS A 488 8.78 40.80 11.10
C CYS A 488 9.75 40.95 12.29
N ALA A 489 11.02 40.57 12.14
CA ALA A 489 12.04 40.70 13.19
C ALA A 489 12.50 42.15 13.38
N GLU A 490 12.52 42.97 12.32
CA GLU A 490 12.88 44.41 12.38
C GLU A 490 11.79 45.28 13.00
N SER A 491 10.54 44.82 13.01
CA SER A 491 9.39 45.54 13.51
C SER A 491 8.94 45.03 14.87
N THR A 492 9.01 45.83 15.89
CA THR A 492 8.42 45.55 17.22
C THR A 492 6.91 45.79 17.24
N ARG A 493 6.32 46.23 16.15
CA ARG A 493 4.90 46.52 15.95
C ARG A 493 4.48 46.20 14.53
N ASN A 494 3.20 46.30 14.22
CA ASN A 494 2.63 45.97 12.92
C ASN A 494 3.48 46.46 11.73
N VAL A 495 3.79 45.59 10.81
CA VAL A 495 4.46 45.95 9.56
C VAL A 495 3.55 46.88 8.76
N ASP A 496 4.08 47.98 8.22
CA ASP A 496 3.32 48.91 7.39
C ASP A 496 2.73 48.17 6.18
N PRO A 497 1.43 48.34 5.90
CA PRO A 497 0.77 47.72 4.74
C PRO A 497 1.49 47.95 3.40
N LYS A 498 2.17 49.10 3.25
CA LYS A 498 2.96 49.37 2.05
C LYS A 498 4.17 48.46 1.95
N VAL A 499 4.89 48.20 3.04
CA VAL A 499 6.04 47.30 3.09
C VAL A 499 5.63 45.86 2.72
N TRP A 500 4.47 45.43 3.20
CA TRP A 500 3.88 44.15 2.83
C TRP A 500 3.59 44.06 1.32
N ASN A 501 2.94 45.08 0.77
CA ASN A 501 2.59 45.09 -0.66
C ASN A 501 3.87 45.09 -1.52
N ASP A 502 4.87 45.92 -1.14
CA ASP A 502 6.15 45.97 -1.88
C ASP A 502 6.91 44.63 -1.81
N TYR A 503 6.84 43.94 -0.68
CA TYR A 503 7.41 42.61 -0.51
C TYR A 503 6.74 41.60 -1.45
N TYR A 504 5.40 41.48 -1.40
CA TYR A 504 4.66 40.52 -2.23
C TYR A 504 4.76 40.82 -3.73
N GLU A 505 4.79 42.09 -4.13
CA GLU A 505 5.11 42.47 -5.51
C GLU A 505 6.51 42.02 -5.92
N GLY A 506 7.44 42.05 -4.98
CA GLY A 506 8.83 41.67 -5.18
C GLY A 506 9.06 40.19 -5.43
N ILE A 507 8.32 39.33 -4.74
CA ILE A 507 8.44 37.88 -4.89
C ILE A 507 7.67 37.33 -6.11
N GLY A 508 6.87 38.17 -6.79
CA GLY A 508 6.14 37.76 -7.99
C GLY A 508 4.94 36.84 -7.72
N GLU A 509 4.49 36.78 -6.48
CA GLU A 509 3.30 36.01 -6.12
C GLU A 509 2.01 36.81 -6.30
N ASP A 510 0.89 36.09 -6.44
CA ASP A 510 -0.40 36.72 -6.64
C ASP A 510 -0.78 37.56 -5.40
N ARG A 511 -1.03 38.85 -5.62
CA ARG A 511 -1.39 39.81 -4.55
C ARG A 511 -2.55 39.40 -3.67
N ARG A 512 -3.37 38.47 -4.13
CA ARG A 512 -4.52 37.95 -3.40
C ARG A 512 -4.11 37.24 -2.11
N GLY A 513 -2.90 36.67 -2.05
CA GLY A 513 -2.35 36.03 -0.85
C GLY A 513 -2.02 36.97 0.30
N ALA A 514 -1.84 38.28 0.04
CA ALA A 514 -1.55 39.25 1.10
C ALA A 514 -2.81 39.76 1.85
N LEU A 515 -4.00 39.53 1.31
CA LEU A 515 -5.24 40.11 1.84
C LEU A 515 -5.75 39.51 3.17
N PRO A 516 -5.56 38.20 3.45
CA PRO A 516 -6.02 37.58 4.69
C PRO A 516 -5.30 38.07 5.95
N PHE A 517 -4.09 38.59 5.80
CA PHE A 517 -3.29 39.08 6.93
C PHE A 517 -3.48 40.56 7.26
N ARG A 518 -4.45 41.21 6.62
CA ARG A 518 -4.94 42.54 6.99
C ARG A 518 -6.07 42.45 8.00
#